data_45edb9b1839e8cc20fe1dbe73c45a9bb
#
_entry.id   45edb9b1839e8cc20fe1dbe73c45a9bb
#
_cell.length_a   1.000
_cell.length_b   1.000
_cell.length_c   1.000
_cell.angle_alpha   90.00
_cell.angle_beta   90.00
_cell.angle_gamma   90.00
#
_symmetry.space_group_name_H-M   'P 1'
#
loop_
_entity.id
_entity.type
_entity.pdbx_description
1 polymer ?
#
loop_
_entity_poly.entity_id
_entity_poly.type
_entity_poly.pdbx_seq_one_letter_code
_entity_poly.pdbx_strand_id
1 'polypeptide(L)'
;NSIIGQQISTKAHKTIWKKMVTVLGEITPQVIDSLSDEELQQFGITFKKAAYIKSAAQKVLSGELDIESLRTMSDEEVCTKLVELDGIGIWTAEMLMLFSMLRRNILSFGDLALVRGMRMVYHHKVINRQLFDRYKKRFSPYASVASLYFWAVAGGAIEGMKDYTSTNNKYDETVSYTHLTL
;
A
#
# COMPACT_ATOMS: atom_id res chain seq x y z
N ASN A 1 -0.52 10.73 0.52
CA ASN A 1 0.17 10.20 -0.67
C ASN A 1 -0.48 8.91 -1.18
N SER A 2 -0.70 7.88 -0.32
CA SER A 2 -1.24 6.56 -0.72
C SER A 2 -2.61 6.63 -1.42
N ILE A 3 -3.56 7.43 -0.92
CA ILE A 3 -4.89 7.62 -1.55
C ILE A 3 -4.76 8.18 -2.97
N ILE A 4 -3.84 9.14 -3.17
CA ILE A 4 -3.59 9.74 -4.50
C ILE A 4 -3.15 8.69 -5.50
N GLY A 5 -2.25 7.81 -5.11
CA GLY A 5 -1.67 6.78 -5.99
C GLY A 5 -2.59 5.62 -6.35
N GLN A 6 -3.74 5.46 -5.69
CA GLN A 6 -4.65 4.34 -5.97
C GLN A 6 -5.17 4.37 -7.42
N GLN A 7 -5.13 3.21 -8.08
CA GLN A 7 -5.72 3.01 -9.43
C GLN A 7 -5.20 3.96 -10.53
N ILE A 8 -3.99 4.49 -10.38
CA ILE A 8 -3.32 5.29 -11.41
C ILE A 8 -1.89 4.78 -11.63
N SER A 9 -1.29 5.14 -12.76
CA SER A 9 0.10 4.77 -13.03
C SER A 9 1.07 5.50 -12.10
N THR A 10 2.22 4.90 -11.84
CA THR A 10 3.30 5.53 -11.05
C THR A 10 3.72 6.87 -11.61
N LYS A 11 3.75 7.02 -12.94
CA LYS A 11 4.07 8.30 -13.60
C LYS A 11 3.04 9.38 -13.26
N ALA A 12 1.75 9.06 -13.37
CA ALA A 12 0.66 9.98 -13.02
C ALA A 12 0.72 10.35 -11.52
N HIS A 13 0.91 9.37 -10.65
CA HIS A 13 1.06 9.60 -9.21
C HIS A 13 2.22 10.57 -8.90
N LYS A 14 3.41 10.30 -9.44
CA LYS A 14 4.58 11.18 -9.25
C LYS A 14 4.33 12.61 -9.75
N THR A 15 3.63 12.75 -10.88
CA THR A 15 3.29 14.08 -11.44
C THR A 15 2.34 14.84 -10.52
N ILE A 16 1.26 14.22 -10.06
CA ILE A 16 0.30 14.83 -9.14
C ILE A 16 0.99 15.22 -7.83
N TRP A 17 1.73 14.31 -7.23
CA TRP A 17 2.43 14.55 -5.97
C TRP A 17 3.43 15.69 -6.08
N LYS A 18 4.24 15.72 -7.14
CA LYS A 18 5.19 16.80 -7.40
C LYS A 18 4.47 18.15 -7.54
N LYS A 19 3.34 18.20 -8.27
CA LYS A 19 2.54 19.42 -8.42
C LYS A 19 2.03 19.91 -7.06
N MET A 20 1.49 19.00 -6.23
CA MET A 20 1.01 19.35 -4.89
C MET A 20 2.14 19.92 -4.02
N VAL A 21 3.29 19.25 -3.95
CA VAL A 21 4.45 19.72 -3.15
C VAL A 21 4.97 21.07 -3.68
N THR A 22 5.01 21.26 -5.02
CA THR A 22 5.49 22.53 -5.60
C THR A 22 4.58 23.71 -5.26
N VAL A 23 3.26 23.49 -5.24
CA VAL A 23 2.27 24.56 -5.00
C VAL A 23 2.01 24.80 -3.52
N LEU A 24 1.90 23.73 -2.74
CA LEU A 24 1.51 23.77 -1.33
C LEU A 24 2.70 23.83 -0.37
N GLY A 25 3.90 23.48 -0.83
CA GLY A 25 5.06 23.30 0.04
C GLY A 25 4.94 22.07 0.90
N GLU A 26 4.91 22.23 2.21
CA GLU A 26 4.69 21.14 3.13
C GLU A 26 3.22 20.72 3.15
N ILE A 27 2.95 19.44 2.93
CA ILE A 27 1.59 18.90 2.93
C ILE A 27 1.25 18.40 4.34
N THR A 28 0.64 19.27 5.13
CA THR A 28 0.16 18.98 6.49
C THR A 28 -1.36 18.80 6.52
N PRO A 29 -1.92 18.22 7.58
CA PRO A 29 -3.38 18.16 7.75
C PRO A 29 -4.04 19.53 7.69
N GLN A 30 -3.41 20.57 8.26
CA GLN A 30 -3.91 21.95 8.25
C GLN A 30 -4.00 22.51 6.82
N VAL A 31 -2.94 22.30 6.02
CA VAL A 31 -2.92 22.73 4.61
C VAL A 31 -4.01 22.02 3.81
N ILE A 32 -4.17 20.71 3.99
CA ILE A 32 -5.22 19.95 3.28
C ILE A 32 -6.61 20.40 3.67
N ASP A 33 -6.86 20.64 4.95
CA ASP A 33 -8.20 21.05 5.45
C ASP A 33 -8.57 22.46 4.97
N SER A 34 -7.61 23.36 4.80
CA SER A 34 -7.83 24.72 4.30
C SER A 34 -8.24 24.80 2.83
N LEU A 35 -8.02 23.75 2.03
CA LEU A 35 -8.36 23.71 0.62
C LEU A 35 -9.80 23.25 0.39
N SER A 36 -10.47 23.77 -0.63
CA SER A 36 -11.74 23.20 -1.09
C SER A 36 -11.52 21.89 -1.87
N ASP A 37 -12.60 21.13 -2.06
CA ASP A 37 -12.53 19.90 -2.86
C ASP A 37 -12.16 20.20 -4.32
N GLU A 38 -12.62 21.35 -4.86
CA GLU A 38 -12.32 21.83 -6.19
C GLU A 38 -10.83 22.20 -6.33
N GLU A 39 -10.26 22.86 -5.32
CA GLU A 39 -8.83 23.19 -5.29
C GLU A 39 -7.98 21.93 -5.25
N LEU A 40 -8.35 20.94 -4.46
CA LEU A 40 -7.68 19.64 -4.44
C LEU A 40 -7.80 18.91 -5.78
N GLN A 41 -8.97 19.00 -6.45
CA GLN A 41 -9.18 18.38 -7.76
C GLN A 41 -8.28 18.99 -8.85
N GLN A 42 -7.95 20.27 -8.76
CA GLN A 42 -7.05 20.95 -9.73
C GLN A 42 -5.65 20.34 -9.78
N PHE A 43 -5.24 19.58 -8.77
CA PHE A 43 -4.00 18.80 -8.81
C PHE A 43 -4.09 17.56 -9.70
N GLY A 44 -5.29 17.15 -10.13
CA GLY A 44 -5.54 15.99 -10.99
C GLY A 44 -6.01 14.74 -10.22
N ILE A 45 -6.55 14.92 -9.02
CA ILE A 45 -7.22 13.86 -8.26
C ILE A 45 -8.74 13.94 -8.47
N THR A 46 -9.43 12.80 -8.25
CA THR A 46 -10.90 12.76 -8.32
C THR A 46 -11.52 13.42 -7.09
N PHE A 47 -12.75 13.92 -7.18
CA PHE A 47 -13.51 14.44 -6.05
C PHE A 47 -13.57 13.43 -4.89
N LYS A 48 -13.78 12.15 -5.21
CA LYS A 48 -13.81 11.08 -4.21
C LYS A 48 -12.49 11.00 -3.42
N LYS A 49 -11.35 11.09 -4.10
CA LYS A 49 -10.03 11.11 -3.44
C LYS A 49 -9.81 12.39 -2.65
N ALA A 50 -10.27 13.54 -3.16
CA ALA A 50 -10.20 14.81 -2.44
C ALA A 50 -10.97 14.71 -1.11
N ALA A 51 -12.21 14.24 -1.14
CA ALA A 51 -13.02 14.03 0.05
C ALA A 51 -12.35 13.07 1.06
N TYR A 52 -11.78 11.96 0.60
CA TYR A 52 -11.06 11.01 1.47
C TYR A 52 -9.82 11.64 2.13
N ILE A 53 -9.06 12.44 1.38
CA ILE A 53 -7.87 13.10 1.91
C ILE A 53 -8.26 14.15 2.94
N LYS A 54 -9.32 14.92 2.70
CA LYS A 54 -9.85 15.90 3.66
C LYS A 54 -10.40 15.23 4.91
N SER A 55 -11.23 14.19 4.78
CA SER A 55 -11.73 13.41 5.91
C SER A 55 -10.59 12.90 6.79
N ALA A 56 -9.53 12.35 6.18
CA ALA A 56 -8.36 11.89 6.93
C ALA A 56 -7.63 13.06 7.64
N ALA A 57 -7.49 14.22 7.00
CA ALA A 57 -6.87 15.40 7.62
C ALA A 57 -7.68 15.90 8.82
N GLN A 58 -9.01 15.98 8.68
CA GLN A 58 -9.92 16.40 9.75
C GLN A 58 -9.88 15.46 10.95
N LYS A 59 -9.83 14.12 10.73
CA LYS A 59 -9.67 13.15 11.81
C LYS A 59 -8.37 13.32 12.59
N VAL A 60 -7.29 13.70 11.92
CA VAL A 60 -6.03 14.03 12.60
C VAL A 60 -6.15 15.33 13.38
N LEU A 61 -6.76 16.37 12.82
CA LEU A 61 -6.91 17.68 13.47
C LEU A 61 -7.85 17.63 14.68
N SER A 62 -8.90 16.83 14.62
CA SER A 62 -9.83 16.63 15.73
C SER A 62 -9.28 15.74 16.85
N GLY A 63 -8.16 15.04 16.61
CA GLY A 63 -7.62 14.06 17.53
C GLY A 63 -8.33 12.69 17.48
N GLU A 64 -9.30 12.49 16.59
CA GLU A 64 -9.94 11.18 16.37
C GLU A 64 -8.89 10.15 15.87
N LEU A 65 -7.96 10.58 15.04
CA LEU A 65 -6.78 9.81 14.65
C LEU A 65 -5.52 10.45 15.24
N ASP A 66 -5.06 9.90 16.36
CA ASP A 66 -3.77 10.26 16.94
C ASP A 66 -2.64 9.44 16.28
N ILE A 67 -1.88 10.10 15.39
CA ILE A 67 -0.79 9.46 14.63
C ILE A 67 0.34 8.98 15.57
N GLU A 68 0.62 9.71 16.64
CA GLU A 68 1.69 9.34 17.56
C GLU A 68 1.32 8.08 18.36
N SER A 69 0.06 7.94 18.75
CA SER A 69 -0.43 6.74 19.45
C SER A 69 -0.28 5.48 18.62
N LEU A 70 -0.39 5.58 17.28
CA LEU A 70 -0.20 4.43 16.38
C LEU A 70 1.19 3.78 16.55
N ARG A 71 2.20 4.51 17.02
CA ARG A 71 3.57 3.98 17.18
C ARG A 71 3.66 2.90 18.25
N THR A 72 2.82 2.99 19.27
CA THR A 72 2.82 2.09 20.43
C THR A 72 1.82 0.94 20.30
N MET A 73 0.89 1.02 19.34
CA MET A 73 -0.11 0.01 19.08
C MET A 73 0.48 -1.24 18.39
N SER A 74 -0.15 -2.38 18.57
CA SER A 74 0.14 -3.60 17.79
C SER A 74 -0.17 -3.41 16.30
N ASP A 75 0.37 -4.29 15.44
CA ASP A 75 0.12 -4.22 14.00
C ASP A 75 -1.38 -4.42 13.67
N GLU A 76 -2.09 -5.23 14.44
CA GLU A 76 -3.54 -5.46 14.28
C GLU A 76 -4.35 -4.22 14.65
N GLU A 77 -4.04 -3.57 15.77
CA GLU A 77 -4.70 -2.33 16.20
C GLU A 77 -4.46 -1.20 15.19
N VAL A 78 -3.21 -1.04 14.72
CA VAL A 78 -2.89 -0.03 13.69
C VAL A 78 -3.66 -0.31 12.40
N CYS A 79 -3.69 -1.55 11.94
CA CYS A 79 -4.44 -1.91 10.74
C CYS A 79 -5.93 -1.56 10.89
N THR A 80 -6.53 -1.91 12.03
CA THR A 80 -7.93 -1.59 12.35
C THR A 80 -8.18 -0.09 12.31
N LYS A 81 -7.32 0.71 12.95
CA LYS A 81 -7.43 2.17 12.95
C LYS A 81 -7.29 2.78 11.56
N LEU A 82 -6.38 2.28 10.75
CA LEU A 82 -6.16 2.80 9.40
C LEU A 82 -7.30 2.47 8.45
N VAL A 83 -7.95 1.31 8.56
CA VAL A 83 -9.10 0.95 7.71
C VAL A 83 -10.40 1.68 8.07
N GLU A 84 -10.47 2.37 9.22
CA GLU A 84 -11.54 3.31 9.56
C GLU A 84 -11.50 4.59 8.71
N LEU A 85 -10.39 4.83 8.01
CA LEU A 85 -10.25 5.97 7.11
C LEU A 85 -10.87 5.65 5.75
N ASP A 86 -11.65 6.60 5.25
CA ASP A 86 -12.25 6.49 3.92
C ASP A 86 -11.19 6.26 2.83
N GLY A 87 -11.43 5.25 2.00
CA GLY A 87 -10.52 4.89 0.91
C GLY A 87 -9.28 4.11 1.33
N ILE A 88 -9.14 3.72 2.58
CA ILE A 88 -8.07 2.87 3.08
C ILE A 88 -8.59 1.46 3.34
N GLY A 89 -8.30 0.54 2.43
CA GLY A 89 -8.54 -0.89 2.66
C GLY A 89 -7.35 -1.57 3.36
N ILE A 90 -7.53 -2.84 3.74
CA ILE A 90 -6.52 -3.64 4.46
C ILE A 90 -5.16 -3.59 3.73
N TRP A 91 -5.12 -3.81 2.42
CA TRP A 91 -3.88 -3.77 1.66
C TRP A 91 -3.19 -2.39 1.74
N THR A 92 -3.94 -1.29 1.62
CA THR A 92 -3.36 0.07 1.74
C THR A 92 -2.86 0.33 3.16
N ALA A 93 -3.60 -0.12 4.18
CA ALA A 93 -3.16 -0.02 5.58
C ALA A 93 -1.85 -0.79 5.80
N GLU A 94 -1.75 -2.03 5.31
CA GLU A 94 -0.53 -2.84 5.39
C GLU A 94 0.66 -2.16 4.67
N MET A 95 0.43 -1.52 3.52
CA MET A 95 1.48 -0.76 2.81
C MET A 95 1.92 0.49 3.58
N LEU A 96 0.99 1.21 4.22
CA LEU A 96 1.33 2.32 5.11
C LEU A 96 2.16 1.86 6.31
N MET A 97 1.77 0.74 6.91
CA MET A 97 2.50 0.15 8.03
C MET A 97 3.92 -0.27 7.63
N LEU A 98 4.08 -0.86 6.45
CA LEU A 98 5.36 -1.33 5.95
C LEU A 98 6.28 -0.17 5.55
N PHE A 99 5.80 0.76 4.71
CA PHE A 99 6.66 1.77 4.09
C PHE A 99 6.73 3.10 4.86
N SER A 100 5.66 3.50 5.55
CA SER A 100 5.63 4.78 6.28
C SER A 100 5.94 4.61 7.76
N MET A 101 5.46 3.52 8.37
CA MET A 101 5.70 3.24 9.79
C MET A 101 6.88 2.29 10.03
N LEU A 102 7.44 1.70 8.96
CA LEU A 102 8.57 0.76 9.00
C LEU A 102 8.32 -0.44 9.95
N ARG A 103 7.07 -0.92 10.00
CA ARG A 103 6.71 -2.09 10.77
C ARG A 103 7.40 -3.33 10.22
N ARG A 104 7.99 -4.13 11.09
CA ARG A 104 8.89 -5.23 10.70
C ARG A 104 8.20 -6.52 10.30
N ASN A 105 6.91 -6.69 10.66
CA ASN A 105 6.23 -7.99 10.54
C ASN A 105 5.00 -7.95 9.62
N ILE A 106 5.06 -7.17 8.54
CA ILE A 106 3.97 -7.04 7.57
C ILE A 106 4.18 -7.99 6.39
N LEU A 107 3.20 -8.84 6.14
CA LEU A 107 3.08 -9.70 4.96
C LEU A 107 1.61 -9.67 4.52
N SER A 108 1.33 -9.18 3.32
CA SER A 108 -0.03 -8.93 2.84
C SER A 108 -0.55 -10.10 1.99
N PHE A 109 -1.61 -10.76 2.45
CA PHE A 109 -2.27 -11.81 1.67
C PHE A 109 -3.03 -11.27 0.46
N GLY A 110 -3.52 -10.03 0.54
CA GLY A 110 -4.21 -9.35 -0.55
C GLY A 110 -3.29 -8.82 -1.65
N ASP A 111 -1.97 -8.91 -1.48
CA ASP A 111 -1.00 -8.45 -2.46
C ASP A 111 -0.69 -9.54 -3.50
N LEU A 112 -1.21 -9.36 -4.72
CA LEU A 112 -1.07 -10.34 -5.80
C LEU A 112 0.39 -10.56 -6.20
N ALA A 113 1.22 -9.51 -6.20
CA ALA A 113 2.63 -9.62 -6.54
C ALA A 113 3.41 -10.39 -5.49
N LEU A 114 3.14 -10.12 -4.22
CA LEU A 114 3.73 -10.85 -3.10
C LEU A 114 3.36 -12.33 -3.15
N VAL A 115 2.08 -12.65 -3.31
CA VAL A 115 1.59 -14.04 -3.39
C VAL A 115 2.17 -14.74 -4.63
N ARG A 116 2.31 -14.03 -5.77
CA ARG A 116 3.02 -14.54 -6.95
C ARG A 116 4.47 -14.88 -6.63
N GLY A 117 5.22 -13.97 -6.00
CA GLY A 117 6.60 -14.22 -5.59
C GLY A 117 6.73 -15.44 -4.68
N MET A 118 5.79 -15.61 -3.73
CA MET A 118 5.76 -16.81 -2.89
C MET A 118 5.53 -18.10 -3.70
N ARG A 119 4.61 -18.08 -4.69
CA ARG A 119 4.41 -19.25 -5.58
C ARG A 119 5.69 -19.59 -6.34
N MET A 120 6.37 -18.58 -6.86
CA MET A 120 7.63 -18.75 -7.61
C MET A 120 8.72 -19.37 -6.74
N VAL A 121 8.94 -18.83 -5.53
CA VAL A 121 9.99 -19.29 -4.61
C VAL A 121 9.72 -20.69 -4.08
N TYR A 122 8.47 -21.00 -3.73
CA TYR A 122 8.10 -22.27 -3.07
C TYR A 122 7.48 -23.29 -4.01
N HIS A 123 7.43 -23.00 -5.30
CA HIS A 123 6.89 -23.88 -6.34
C HIS A 123 5.43 -24.31 -6.08
N HIS A 124 4.63 -23.42 -5.53
CA HIS A 124 3.22 -23.70 -5.28
C HIS A 124 2.34 -23.24 -6.45
N LYS A 125 1.35 -24.04 -6.82
CA LYS A 125 0.32 -23.62 -7.78
C LYS A 125 -0.63 -22.61 -7.17
N VAL A 126 -0.94 -22.74 -5.89
CA VAL A 126 -1.86 -21.88 -5.14
C VAL A 126 -1.31 -21.67 -3.74
N ILE A 127 -1.38 -20.43 -3.26
CA ILE A 127 -1.16 -20.08 -1.86
C ILE A 127 -2.52 -19.73 -1.27
N ASN A 128 -3.12 -20.67 -0.52
CA ASN A 128 -4.32 -20.39 0.25
C ASN A 128 -3.98 -19.71 1.58
N ARG A 129 -5.00 -19.21 2.28
CA ARG A 129 -4.84 -18.48 3.53
C ARG A 129 -4.06 -19.27 4.58
N GLN A 130 -4.38 -20.54 4.77
CA GLN A 130 -3.71 -21.39 5.77
C GLN A 130 -2.22 -21.58 5.46
N LEU A 131 -1.86 -21.78 4.20
CA LEU A 131 -0.47 -21.89 3.76
C LEU A 131 0.27 -20.57 3.92
N PHE A 132 -0.38 -19.47 3.55
CA PHE A 132 0.15 -18.12 3.73
C PHE A 132 0.48 -17.83 5.20
N ASP A 133 -0.44 -18.10 6.11
CA ASP A 133 -0.27 -17.84 7.54
C ASP A 133 0.88 -18.67 8.14
N ARG A 134 1.10 -19.91 7.65
CA ARG A 134 2.29 -20.72 8.03
C ARG A 134 3.59 -20.04 7.59
N TYR A 135 3.65 -19.49 6.38
CA TYR A 135 4.83 -18.76 5.93
C TYR A 135 5.00 -17.43 6.70
N LYS A 136 3.93 -16.70 6.93
CA LYS A 136 3.98 -15.47 7.74
C LYS A 136 4.57 -15.74 9.12
N LYS A 137 4.13 -16.82 9.77
CA LYS A 137 4.67 -17.26 11.06
C LYS A 137 6.16 -17.61 10.98
N ARG A 138 6.61 -18.26 9.88
CA ARG A 138 8.02 -18.62 9.67
C ARG A 138 8.92 -17.40 9.52
N PHE A 139 8.42 -16.33 8.89
CA PHE A 139 9.19 -15.09 8.68
C PHE A 139 9.12 -14.14 9.85
N SER A 140 8.19 -14.35 10.79
CA SER A 140 8.07 -13.51 11.97
C SER A 140 9.37 -13.57 12.80
N PRO A 141 9.84 -12.43 13.33
CA PRO A 141 9.23 -11.10 13.34
C PRO A 141 9.66 -10.17 12.19
N TYR A 142 10.19 -10.72 11.08
CA TYR A 142 10.77 -9.93 9.98
C TYR A 142 10.04 -10.14 8.65
N ALA A 143 8.73 -10.39 8.68
CA ALA A 143 7.94 -10.68 7.48
C ALA A 143 7.94 -9.52 6.46
N SER A 144 8.17 -8.27 6.88
CA SER A 144 8.34 -7.12 5.99
C SER A 144 9.54 -7.28 5.07
N VAL A 145 10.65 -7.83 5.57
CA VAL A 145 11.83 -8.12 4.73
C VAL A 145 11.50 -9.20 3.70
N ALA A 146 10.78 -10.25 4.11
CA ALA A 146 10.32 -11.29 3.18
C ALA A 146 9.40 -10.72 2.09
N SER A 147 8.54 -9.73 2.42
CA SER A 147 7.71 -9.04 1.44
C SER A 147 8.53 -8.39 0.32
N LEU A 148 9.62 -7.69 0.68
CA LEU A 148 10.53 -7.05 -0.29
C LEU A 148 11.16 -8.07 -1.24
N TYR A 149 11.61 -9.21 -0.72
CA TYR A 149 12.18 -10.28 -1.54
C TYR A 149 11.15 -10.91 -2.46
N PHE A 150 9.92 -11.18 -1.99
CA PHE A 150 8.88 -11.74 -2.84
C PHE A 150 8.47 -10.79 -3.97
N TRP A 151 8.39 -9.49 -3.71
CA TRP A 151 8.16 -8.50 -4.77
C TRP A 151 9.31 -8.46 -5.77
N ALA A 152 10.56 -8.49 -5.31
CA ALA A 152 11.72 -8.52 -6.20
C ALA A 152 11.68 -9.76 -7.12
N VAL A 153 11.39 -10.93 -6.57
CA VAL A 153 11.24 -12.16 -7.35
C VAL A 153 10.07 -12.06 -8.33
N ALA A 154 8.91 -11.60 -7.90
CA ALA A 154 7.75 -11.39 -8.78
C ALA A 154 8.04 -10.39 -9.90
N GLY A 155 8.89 -9.39 -9.62
CA GLY A 155 9.36 -8.38 -10.58
C GLY A 155 10.47 -8.86 -11.53
N GLY A 156 10.92 -10.11 -11.43
CA GLY A 156 11.92 -10.69 -12.35
C GLY A 156 13.37 -10.51 -11.89
N ALA A 157 13.64 -10.23 -10.62
CA ALA A 157 15.00 -10.08 -10.09
C ALA A 157 15.87 -11.36 -10.22
N ILE A 158 15.22 -12.53 -10.38
CA ILE A 158 15.91 -13.81 -10.57
C ILE A 158 15.55 -14.36 -11.95
N GLU A 159 16.53 -14.43 -12.84
CA GLU A 159 16.36 -14.94 -14.19
C GLU A 159 15.94 -16.43 -14.17
N GLY A 160 15.02 -16.80 -15.07
CA GLY A 160 14.52 -18.17 -15.22
C GLY A 160 13.51 -18.62 -14.15
N MET A 161 13.22 -17.82 -13.14
CA MET A 161 12.20 -18.14 -12.16
C MET A 161 10.79 -18.03 -12.78
N LYS A 162 9.96 -19.06 -12.60
CA LYS A 162 8.62 -19.14 -13.21
C LYS A 162 7.53 -19.11 -12.14
N ASP A 163 6.37 -18.52 -12.48
CA ASP A 163 5.16 -18.68 -11.68
C ASP A 163 4.53 -20.05 -11.97
N TYR A 164 4.19 -20.79 -10.92
CA TYR A 164 3.65 -22.14 -10.99
C TYR A 164 2.12 -22.18 -11.02
N THR A 165 1.46 -21.02 -11.17
CA THR A 165 0.01 -20.99 -11.31
C THR A 165 -0.45 -21.81 -12.51
N SER A 166 -1.63 -22.47 -12.43
CA SER A 166 -2.18 -23.20 -13.56
C SER A 166 -2.56 -22.20 -14.68
N THR A 167 -2.14 -22.47 -15.91
CA THR A 167 -2.20 -21.63 -17.11
C THR A 167 -3.59 -21.18 -17.59
N ASN A 168 -4.64 -21.30 -16.79
CA ASN A 168 -6.01 -20.95 -17.18
C ASN A 168 -6.47 -19.54 -16.77
N ASN A 169 -5.59 -18.67 -16.29
CA ASN A 169 -5.97 -17.30 -15.92
C ASN A 169 -5.46 -16.30 -16.97
N LYS A 170 -6.32 -15.97 -17.95
CA LYS A 170 -6.08 -14.97 -19.00
C LYS A 170 -5.87 -13.53 -18.49
N TYR A 171 -5.77 -13.31 -17.18
CA TYR A 171 -5.64 -12.00 -16.55
C TYR A 171 -4.23 -11.65 -16.07
N ASP A 172 -3.22 -12.51 -16.30
CA ASP A 172 -1.91 -12.38 -15.67
C ASP A 172 -0.87 -11.57 -16.49
N GLU A 173 -1.22 -11.10 -17.71
CA GLU A 173 -0.24 -10.40 -18.57
C GLU A 173 -0.26 -8.87 -18.51
N THR A 174 -1.16 -8.25 -17.73
CA THR A 174 -1.35 -6.77 -17.77
C THR A 174 -1.10 -6.04 -16.45
N VAL A 175 -0.68 -6.69 -15.40
CA VAL A 175 -0.34 -5.99 -14.16
C VAL A 175 1.12 -5.56 -14.20
N SER A 176 1.37 -4.35 -14.69
CA SER A 176 2.64 -3.66 -14.57
C SER A 176 2.95 -3.41 -13.09
N TYR A 177 3.89 -4.16 -12.53
CA TYR A 177 4.37 -4.00 -11.14
C TYR A 177 5.25 -2.76 -10.98
N THR A 178 4.67 -1.57 -11.19
CA THR A 178 5.40 -0.30 -11.13
C THR A 178 5.47 0.32 -9.73
N HIS A 179 5.25 -0.47 -8.67
CA HIS A 179 5.24 0.07 -7.31
C HIS A 179 6.56 -0.04 -6.54
N LEU A 180 7.63 -0.57 -7.15
CA LEU A 180 8.95 -0.72 -6.53
C LEU A 180 9.96 0.28 -7.11
N THR A 181 9.71 1.57 -6.97
CA THR A 181 10.79 2.58 -6.98
C THR A 181 10.71 3.36 -5.68
N LEU A 182 11.62 3.03 -4.79
CA LEU A 182 12.00 3.80 -3.61
C LEU A 182 12.42 5.22 -3.98
#